data_490eee5be091fca497b450f93bd555cd
#
_entry.id   490eee5be091fca497b450f93bd555cd
#
_cell.length_a   1.000
_cell.length_b   1.000
_cell.length_c   1.000
_cell.angle_alpha   90.00
_cell.angle_beta   90.00
_cell.angle_gamma   90.00
#
_symmetry.space_group_name_H-M   'P 1'
#
loop_
_entity.id
_entity.type
_entity.pdbx_description
1 polymer ?
#
loop_
_entity_poly.entity_id
_entity_poly.type
_entity_poly.pdbx_seq_one_letter_code
_entity_poly.pdbx_strand_id
1 'polypeptide(L)'
;MKTILENNTDFNVKLEPSDWRFSAAIVGLLEYFEYIDTLETSYKVEDEYILYNSELITKENYLKFVEKKYGENLHHKYVELNLEHYNQDNNENDNTYIIKSINEKLSGNTIMKKIFKKIKFDGTNRDEILSLVNKHREELILETFRNKSDMYKNYCNTNQLFNENQKYCRLVGYYIDAPKKGKSTGFGFNMSSFVGQDIQEFDFIPFAFINDRESLFINDNYEINRLTSAKQVFQEKIKADIENLELENKYRGIKYSLFKGIIESSDFIEYDVEVIVKDRDKDYFETLYIRKQSIDILKKINERKIDYNSLCFSYKINDNYYIDIYKKVMECILNNTLLDDVIDLLLKEKKNYYTVYQLININDLIRGEKIMDDKIRKIIHACANEVRYKIPENKLESYRQKLTSSIIFKDYDRVCQILLQLSGYSDVYFSFADELFMDFEKNKDIAYTFINALGKSNKINENTNKQN
;
A
#
# COMPACT_ATOMS: atom_id res chain seq x y z
N MET A 1 3.04 18.67 -17.93
CA MET A 1 3.45 18.84 -19.34
C MET A 1 4.82 19.52 -19.40
N LYS A 2 5.69 19.18 -20.36
CA LYS A 2 7.02 19.82 -20.53
C LYS A 2 6.96 20.88 -21.61
N THR A 3 7.47 22.09 -21.31
CA THR A 3 7.56 23.21 -22.28
C THR A 3 8.99 23.73 -22.28
N ILE A 4 9.55 23.94 -23.47
CA ILE A 4 10.88 24.56 -23.66
C ILE A 4 10.69 26.06 -23.75
N LEU A 5 11.48 26.81 -22.98
CA LEU A 5 11.43 28.28 -22.91
C LEU A 5 12.58 28.90 -23.78
N GLU A 6 12.28 29.35 -24.95
CA GLU A 6 13.28 29.82 -25.92
C GLU A 6 13.90 31.19 -25.58
N ASN A 7 13.23 32.00 -24.73
CA ASN A 7 13.63 33.41 -24.48
C ASN A 7 13.95 33.70 -23.00
N ASN A 8 14.19 32.67 -22.17
CA ASN A 8 14.54 32.84 -20.76
C ASN A 8 16.03 32.50 -20.57
N THR A 9 16.79 33.43 -19.97
CA THR A 9 18.23 33.25 -19.73
C THR A 9 18.50 32.38 -18.48
N ASP A 10 17.56 32.33 -17.53
CA ASP A 10 17.75 31.66 -16.25
C ASP A 10 17.20 30.25 -16.25
N PHE A 11 16.08 30.01 -16.95
CA PHE A 11 15.40 28.72 -17.04
C PHE A 11 15.06 28.38 -18.49
N ASN A 12 15.40 27.18 -18.93
CA ASN A 12 15.07 26.74 -20.28
C ASN A 12 13.94 25.70 -20.34
N VAL A 13 13.49 25.18 -19.18
CA VAL A 13 12.42 24.19 -19.11
C VAL A 13 11.37 24.60 -18.07
N LYS A 14 10.10 24.46 -18.44
CA LYS A 14 8.92 24.45 -17.58
C LYS A 14 8.33 23.06 -17.55
N LEU A 15 8.10 22.49 -16.36
CA LEU A 15 7.47 21.19 -16.18
C LEU A 15 6.24 21.31 -15.27
N GLU A 16 5.08 20.85 -15.77
CA GLU A 16 3.78 20.92 -15.11
C GLU A 16 3.28 19.49 -14.77
N PRO A 17 2.67 19.26 -13.62
CA PRO A 17 2.11 17.98 -13.21
C PRO A 17 0.79 17.68 -13.92
N SER A 18 0.84 17.34 -15.23
CA SER A 18 -0.35 17.12 -16.06
C SER A 18 -0.97 15.72 -15.93
N ASP A 19 -0.20 14.75 -15.46
CA ASP A 19 -0.64 13.42 -15.04
C ASP A 19 0.35 12.86 -14.01
N TRP A 20 0.05 11.70 -13.42
CA TRP A 20 0.88 11.13 -12.36
C TRP A 20 2.37 10.93 -12.74
N ARG A 21 2.70 10.71 -14.04
CA ARG A 21 4.08 10.53 -14.48
C ARG A 21 4.87 11.82 -14.34
N PHE A 22 4.26 12.93 -14.78
CA PHE A 22 4.84 14.26 -14.65
C PHE A 22 4.94 14.66 -13.17
N SER A 23 3.90 14.38 -12.39
CA SER A 23 3.92 14.62 -10.93
C SER A 23 5.06 13.86 -10.26
N ALA A 24 5.21 12.56 -10.54
CA ALA A 24 6.27 11.74 -10.00
C ALA A 24 7.66 12.19 -10.49
N ALA A 25 7.79 12.55 -11.77
CA ALA A 25 9.04 13.09 -12.29
C ALA A 25 9.44 14.39 -11.58
N ILE A 26 8.49 15.30 -11.34
CA ILE A 26 8.72 16.56 -10.60
C ILE A 26 9.21 16.27 -9.18
N VAL A 27 8.53 15.38 -8.44
CA VAL A 27 8.95 15.03 -7.07
C VAL A 27 10.35 14.43 -7.05
N GLY A 28 10.68 13.54 -8.00
CA GLY A 28 12.03 12.98 -8.11
C GLY A 28 13.09 13.99 -8.51
N LEU A 29 12.74 14.94 -9.40
CA LEU A 29 13.63 16.05 -9.79
C LEU A 29 13.90 17.01 -8.63
N LEU A 30 12.90 17.36 -7.83
CA LEU A 30 13.07 18.24 -6.68
C LEU A 30 14.03 17.63 -5.67
N GLU A 31 13.92 16.34 -5.36
CA GLU A 31 14.88 15.65 -4.50
C GLU A 31 16.31 15.66 -5.08
N TYR A 32 16.42 15.57 -6.41
CA TYR A 32 17.71 15.67 -7.08
C TYR A 32 18.28 17.07 -7.00
N PHE A 33 17.47 18.12 -7.23
CA PHE A 33 17.94 19.51 -7.12
C PHE A 33 18.35 19.87 -5.69
N GLU A 34 17.61 19.43 -4.68
CA GLU A 34 18.01 19.56 -3.28
C GLU A 34 19.36 18.88 -2.99
N TYR A 35 19.61 17.72 -3.61
CA TYR A 35 20.88 16.98 -3.43
C TYR A 35 22.08 17.69 -4.04
N ILE A 36 21.94 18.26 -5.25
CA ILE A 36 23.09 18.95 -5.91
C ILE A 36 23.37 20.33 -5.33
N ASP A 37 22.64 20.75 -4.29
CA ASP A 37 22.83 22.02 -3.57
C ASP A 37 22.96 23.21 -4.54
N THR A 38 22.04 23.28 -5.48
CA THR A 38 21.99 24.38 -6.44
C THR A 38 21.53 25.63 -5.73
N LEU A 39 22.22 26.75 -5.96
CA LEU A 39 21.76 28.05 -5.54
C LEU A 39 20.28 28.23 -5.94
N GLU A 40 19.46 28.86 -5.10
CA GLU A 40 18.03 29.11 -5.35
C GLU A 40 17.70 29.70 -6.74
N THR A 41 18.70 30.20 -7.44
CA THR A 41 18.61 30.74 -8.80
C THR A 41 18.58 29.70 -9.91
N SER A 42 18.83 28.43 -9.58
CA SER A 42 19.00 27.36 -10.61
C SER A 42 17.72 26.62 -10.93
N TYR A 43 16.77 26.65 -10.03
CA TYR A 43 15.40 26.16 -10.25
C TYR A 43 14.41 26.99 -9.42
N LYS A 44 13.13 27.01 -9.83
CA LYS A 44 12.05 27.68 -9.15
C LYS A 44 10.85 26.76 -9.02
N VAL A 45 10.27 26.71 -7.84
CA VAL A 45 9.05 25.93 -7.56
C VAL A 45 7.89 26.90 -7.43
N GLU A 46 6.86 26.69 -8.21
CA GLU A 46 5.56 27.33 -8.12
C GLU A 46 4.50 26.27 -7.77
N ASP A 47 3.30 26.66 -7.42
CA ASP A 47 2.26 25.73 -7.02
C ASP A 47 1.92 24.69 -8.11
N GLU A 48 1.89 25.14 -9.38
CA GLU A 48 1.43 24.35 -10.52
C GLU A 48 2.57 23.91 -11.48
N TYR A 49 3.81 24.38 -11.30
CA TYR A 49 4.93 24.04 -12.18
C TYR A 49 6.28 24.28 -11.51
N ILE A 50 7.30 23.64 -12.09
CA ILE A 50 8.70 23.97 -11.79
C ILE A 50 9.37 24.58 -13.03
N LEU A 51 10.29 25.51 -12.78
CA LEU A 51 11.22 26.06 -13.77
C LEU A 51 12.62 25.63 -13.44
N TYR A 52 13.40 25.21 -14.41
CA TYR A 52 14.79 24.81 -14.19
C TYR A 52 15.62 24.91 -15.46
N ASN A 53 16.95 24.86 -15.31
CA ASN A 53 17.86 24.72 -16.42
C ASN A 53 18.23 23.24 -16.64
N SER A 54 17.97 22.69 -17.82
CA SER A 54 18.24 21.29 -18.15
C SER A 54 19.72 20.90 -18.06
N GLU A 55 20.65 21.87 -18.14
CA GLU A 55 22.08 21.66 -17.99
C GLU A 55 22.46 21.17 -16.58
N LEU A 56 21.59 21.39 -15.57
CA LEU A 56 21.79 20.86 -14.22
C LEU A 56 21.68 19.33 -14.17
N ILE A 57 21.00 18.73 -15.15
CA ILE A 57 20.78 17.28 -15.22
C ILE A 57 21.94 16.66 -15.97
N THR A 58 23.01 16.34 -15.26
CA THR A 58 24.15 15.63 -15.82
C THR A 58 24.15 14.16 -15.39
N LYS A 59 24.69 13.29 -16.24
CA LYS A 59 24.84 11.86 -15.91
C LYS A 59 25.67 11.67 -14.65
N GLU A 60 26.73 12.43 -14.45
CA GLU A 60 27.61 12.35 -13.29
C GLU A 60 26.83 12.66 -11.99
N ASN A 61 26.13 13.81 -11.96
CA ASN A 61 25.36 14.21 -10.78
C ASN A 61 24.20 13.26 -10.51
N TYR A 62 23.54 12.77 -11.56
CA TYR A 62 22.50 11.76 -11.43
C TYR A 62 23.01 10.47 -10.77
N LEU A 63 24.16 9.96 -11.20
CA LEU A 63 24.75 8.74 -10.62
C LEU A 63 25.20 8.96 -9.16
N LYS A 64 25.76 10.12 -8.82
CA LYS A 64 26.04 10.49 -7.43
C LYS A 64 24.78 10.55 -6.58
N PHE A 65 23.70 11.10 -7.12
CA PHE A 65 22.40 11.11 -6.44
C PHE A 65 21.83 9.70 -6.24
N VAL A 66 21.92 8.83 -7.26
CA VAL A 66 21.57 7.40 -7.13
C VAL A 66 22.34 6.75 -5.99
N GLU A 67 23.66 6.95 -5.92
CA GLU A 67 24.51 6.38 -4.88
C GLU A 67 24.10 6.87 -3.48
N LYS A 68 23.79 8.17 -3.35
CA LYS A 68 23.29 8.75 -2.09
C LYS A 68 21.94 8.18 -1.69
N LYS A 69 21.00 8.08 -2.65
CA LYS A 69 19.61 7.71 -2.38
C LYS A 69 19.45 6.22 -2.04
N TYR A 70 20.18 5.35 -2.74
CA TYR A 70 20.06 3.91 -2.57
C TYR A 70 21.10 3.32 -1.60
N GLY A 71 22.18 4.04 -1.29
CA GLY A 71 23.14 3.67 -0.27
C GLY A 71 23.57 2.20 -0.31
N GLU A 72 23.40 1.50 0.80
CA GLU A 72 23.77 0.08 0.98
C GLU A 72 23.03 -0.90 0.07
N ASN A 73 21.93 -0.48 -0.53
CA ASN A 73 21.22 -1.29 -1.52
C ASN A 73 22.05 -1.47 -2.81
N LEU A 74 23.06 -0.63 -3.04
CA LEU A 74 24.07 -0.83 -4.08
C LEU A 74 25.17 -1.78 -3.60
N HIS A 75 25.46 -2.82 -4.37
CA HIS A 75 26.39 -3.86 -3.95
C HIS A 75 27.78 -3.35 -3.57
N HIS A 76 28.36 -2.43 -4.37
CA HIS A 76 29.67 -1.85 -4.07
C HIS A 76 29.67 -1.02 -2.79
N LYS A 77 28.59 -0.27 -2.52
CA LYS A 77 28.44 0.54 -1.31
C LYS A 77 28.34 -0.33 -0.06
N TYR A 78 27.58 -1.42 -0.15
CA TYR A 78 27.53 -2.44 0.90
C TYR A 78 28.93 -3.03 1.18
N VAL A 79 29.70 -3.32 0.12
CA VAL A 79 31.07 -3.82 0.27
C VAL A 79 31.97 -2.79 0.96
N GLU A 80 31.93 -1.50 0.55
CA GLU A 80 32.71 -0.42 1.18
C GLU A 80 32.41 -0.35 2.68
N LEU A 81 31.14 -0.27 3.07
CA LEU A 81 30.76 -0.16 4.47
C LEU A 81 31.17 -1.38 5.32
N ASN A 82 31.02 -2.59 4.77
CA ASN A 82 31.46 -3.78 5.50
C ASN A 82 32.97 -3.91 5.58
N LEU A 83 33.74 -3.39 4.60
CA LEU A 83 35.17 -3.27 4.68
C LEU A 83 35.63 -2.26 5.74
N GLU A 84 34.84 -1.20 6.01
CA GLU A 84 35.08 -0.25 7.10
C GLU A 84 34.85 -0.87 8.47
N HIS A 85 33.80 -1.72 8.59
CA HIS A 85 33.48 -2.42 9.83
C HIS A 85 34.39 -3.63 10.12
N TYR A 86 35.09 -4.13 9.11
CA TYR A 86 36.03 -5.24 9.31
C TYR A 86 37.21 -4.79 10.13
N ASN A 87 37.42 -5.43 11.29
CA ASN A 87 38.60 -5.24 12.12
C ASN A 87 39.13 -6.62 12.52
N GLN A 88 40.46 -6.81 12.39
CA GLN A 88 41.12 -8.07 12.79
C GLN A 88 40.99 -8.39 14.28
N ASP A 89 40.71 -7.37 15.12
CA ASP A 89 40.51 -7.51 16.55
C ASP A 89 39.08 -7.97 16.94
N ASN A 90 38.17 -8.05 15.98
CA ASN A 90 36.80 -8.55 16.22
C ASN A 90 36.81 -10.07 16.49
N ASN A 91 35.72 -10.57 17.12
CA ASN A 91 35.54 -11.99 17.31
C ASN A 91 35.64 -12.77 15.98
N GLU A 92 36.24 -13.94 15.99
CA GLU A 92 36.47 -14.77 14.80
C GLU A 92 35.16 -15.12 14.06
N ASN A 93 34.07 -15.29 14.78
CA ASN A 93 32.76 -15.53 14.19
C ASN A 93 32.21 -14.31 13.43
N ASP A 94 32.37 -13.10 13.97
CA ASP A 94 31.91 -11.85 13.36
C ASP A 94 32.72 -11.56 12.09
N ASN A 95 34.00 -11.74 12.12
CA ASN A 95 34.89 -11.57 10.97
C ASN A 95 34.54 -12.58 9.85
N THR A 96 34.27 -13.82 10.18
CA THR A 96 33.86 -14.84 9.22
C THR A 96 32.56 -14.47 8.54
N TYR A 97 31.58 -13.94 9.29
CA TYR A 97 30.32 -13.45 8.73
C TYR A 97 30.53 -12.26 7.79
N ILE A 98 31.32 -11.26 8.20
CA ILE A 98 31.62 -10.07 7.39
C ILE A 98 32.32 -10.48 6.08
N ILE A 99 33.37 -11.33 6.14
CA ILE A 99 34.08 -11.83 4.95
C ILE A 99 33.10 -12.55 4.00
N LYS A 100 32.22 -13.40 4.54
CA LYS A 100 31.22 -14.10 3.73
C LYS A 100 30.25 -13.12 3.05
N SER A 101 29.73 -12.13 3.79
CA SER A 101 28.80 -11.11 3.28
C SER A 101 29.43 -10.27 2.18
N ILE A 102 30.68 -9.82 2.35
CA ILE A 102 31.42 -9.11 1.31
C ILE A 102 31.56 -9.98 0.05
N ASN A 103 31.99 -11.23 0.19
CA ASN A 103 32.20 -12.14 -0.94
C ASN A 103 30.90 -12.47 -1.69
N GLU A 104 29.79 -12.58 -0.99
CA GLU A 104 28.46 -12.71 -1.61
C GLU A 104 28.12 -11.49 -2.46
N LYS A 105 28.41 -10.27 -1.98
CA LYS A 105 28.14 -9.02 -2.73
C LYS A 105 29.12 -8.79 -3.86
N LEU A 106 30.41 -9.15 -3.73
CA LEU A 106 31.38 -9.09 -4.83
C LEU A 106 30.98 -9.97 -6.02
N SER A 107 30.17 -10.98 -5.78
CA SER A 107 29.57 -11.84 -6.82
C SER A 107 28.06 -11.68 -6.96
N GLY A 108 27.45 -10.63 -6.40
CA GLY A 108 26.00 -10.51 -6.26
C GLY A 108 25.25 -10.22 -7.57
N ASN A 109 25.87 -9.54 -8.54
CA ASN A 109 25.26 -9.25 -9.83
C ASN A 109 26.27 -9.35 -10.99
N THR A 110 25.80 -9.15 -12.22
CA THR A 110 26.61 -9.32 -13.43
C THR A 110 27.80 -8.36 -13.48
N ILE A 111 27.60 -7.09 -13.10
CA ILE A 111 28.67 -6.10 -13.16
C ILE A 111 29.72 -6.36 -12.09
N MET A 112 29.33 -6.72 -10.87
CA MET A 112 30.25 -7.10 -9.81
C MET A 112 31.11 -8.30 -10.24
N LYS A 113 30.49 -9.35 -10.80
CA LYS A 113 31.22 -10.51 -11.34
C LYS A 113 32.19 -10.13 -12.46
N LYS A 114 31.82 -9.19 -13.33
CA LYS A 114 32.67 -8.73 -14.43
C LYS A 114 33.92 -8.01 -13.92
N ILE A 115 33.76 -7.13 -12.92
CA ILE A 115 34.84 -6.29 -12.40
C ILE A 115 35.75 -7.08 -11.45
N PHE A 116 35.18 -7.76 -10.46
CA PHE A 116 35.95 -8.47 -9.43
C PHE A 116 36.38 -9.87 -9.85
N LYS A 117 35.76 -10.48 -10.86
CA LYS A 117 36.13 -11.82 -11.42
C LYS A 117 36.25 -12.88 -10.32
N LYS A 118 37.50 -13.27 -10.00
CA LYS A 118 37.86 -14.28 -8.99
C LYS A 118 38.36 -13.69 -7.67
N ILE A 119 38.40 -12.36 -7.58
CA ILE A 119 38.84 -11.67 -6.36
C ILE A 119 37.81 -11.93 -5.25
N LYS A 120 38.32 -12.41 -4.14
CA LYS A 120 37.58 -12.59 -2.89
C LYS A 120 38.26 -11.80 -1.79
N PHE A 121 37.47 -11.27 -0.87
CA PHE A 121 38.00 -10.67 0.33
C PHE A 121 38.51 -11.78 1.27
N ASP A 122 39.78 -11.71 1.67
CA ASP A 122 40.44 -12.68 2.54
C ASP A 122 40.88 -12.07 3.90
N GLY A 123 40.48 -10.82 4.15
CA GLY A 123 40.89 -10.06 5.34
C GLY A 123 42.12 -9.19 5.14
N THR A 124 42.84 -9.30 4.03
CA THR A 124 44.11 -8.58 3.79
C THR A 124 44.09 -7.66 2.57
N ASN A 125 43.29 -7.97 1.56
CA ASN A 125 43.27 -7.29 0.25
C ASN A 125 42.23 -6.16 0.15
N ARG A 126 41.92 -5.46 1.26
CA ARG A 126 40.98 -4.33 1.34
C ARG A 126 41.28 -3.25 0.30
N ASP A 127 42.52 -2.80 0.23
CA ASP A 127 42.92 -1.68 -0.63
C ASP A 127 42.79 -2.02 -2.13
N GLU A 128 43.04 -3.27 -2.51
CA GLU A 128 42.84 -3.75 -3.87
C GLU A 128 41.35 -3.64 -4.26
N ILE A 129 40.43 -4.11 -3.37
CA ILE A 129 38.99 -4.06 -3.62
C ILE A 129 38.51 -2.60 -3.72
N LEU A 130 38.92 -1.73 -2.79
CA LEU A 130 38.53 -0.31 -2.81
C LEU A 130 39.07 0.42 -4.04
N SER A 131 40.29 0.11 -4.49
CA SER A 131 40.87 0.65 -5.73
C SER A 131 40.01 0.28 -6.95
N LEU A 132 39.56 -0.96 -7.05
CA LEU A 132 38.67 -1.43 -8.12
C LEU A 132 37.30 -0.78 -8.06
N VAL A 133 36.73 -0.63 -6.86
CA VAL A 133 35.44 0.09 -6.68
C VAL A 133 35.60 1.52 -7.20
N ASN A 134 36.62 2.25 -6.75
CA ASN A 134 36.84 3.65 -7.15
C ASN A 134 37.07 3.81 -8.66
N LYS A 135 37.84 2.90 -9.24
CA LYS A 135 38.11 2.91 -10.68
C LYS A 135 36.86 2.67 -11.54
N HIS A 136 35.93 1.86 -11.05
CA HIS A 136 34.72 1.46 -11.80
C HIS A 136 33.43 1.98 -11.17
N ARG A 137 33.49 2.98 -10.28
CA ARG A 137 32.35 3.47 -9.47
C ARG A 137 31.12 3.79 -10.31
N GLU A 138 31.26 4.62 -11.35
CA GLU A 138 30.16 4.99 -12.22
C GLU A 138 29.51 3.78 -12.91
N GLU A 139 30.33 2.84 -13.41
CA GLU A 139 29.83 1.63 -14.08
C GLU A 139 29.08 0.73 -13.07
N LEU A 140 29.58 0.61 -11.84
CA LEU A 140 28.96 -0.15 -10.75
C LEU A 140 27.62 0.43 -10.35
N ILE A 141 27.54 1.75 -10.17
CA ILE A 141 26.28 2.45 -9.85
C ILE A 141 25.28 2.25 -10.99
N LEU A 142 25.66 2.61 -12.22
CA LEU A 142 24.78 2.60 -13.38
C LEU A 142 24.19 1.20 -13.62
N GLU A 143 25.04 0.18 -13.70
CA GLU A 143 24.60 -1.17 -14.05
C GLU A 143 23.79 -1.82 -12.91
N THR A 144 24.13 -1.53 -11.66
CA THR A 144 23.34 -2.01 -10.52
C THR A 144 21.98 -1.34 -10.48
N PHE A 145 21.93 -0.01 -10.53
CA PHE A 145 20.69 0.76 -10.50
C PHE A 145 19.76 0.39 -11.66
N ARG A 146 20.30 0.34 -12.87
CA ARG A 146 19.55 0.07 -14.08
C ARG A 146 18.92 -1.31 -14.10
N ASN A 147 19.59 -2.34 -13.55
CA ASN A 147 19.19 -3.73 -13.72
C ASN A 147 18.56 -4.38 -12.46
N LYS A 148 18.66 -3.75 -11.29
CA LYS A 148 18.09 -4.31 -10.06
C LYS A 148 16.57 -4.14 -10.04
N SER A 149 15.85 -5.18 -9.61
CA SER A 149 14.39 -5.27 -9.67
C SER A 149 13.65 -4.34 -8.71
N ASP A 150 14.33 -3.77 -7.72
CA ASP A 150 13.79 -2.82 -6.75
C ASP A 150 14.25 -1.37 -7.01
N MET A 151 14.87 -1.12 -8.17
CA MET A 151 15.37 0.19 -8.61
C MET A 151 14.78 0.56 -9.97
N TYR A 152 15.58 1.11 -10.88
CA TYR A 152 15.11 1.62 -12.17
C TYR A 152 14.30 0.61 -12.98
N LYS A 153 14.76 -0.65 -13.04
CA LYS A 153 14.08 -1.74 -13.75
C LYS A 153 12.65 -1.98 -13.27
N ASN A 154 12.32 -1.65 -12.03
CA ASN A 154 10.95 -1.81 -11.53
C ASN A 154 9.97 -0.88 -12.26
N TYR A 155 10.44 0.29 -12.67
CA TYR A 155 9.61 1.37 -13.21
C TYR A 155 9.81 1.59 -14.70
N CYS A 156 11.01 1.37 -15.18
CA CYS A 156 11.43 1.78 -16.52
C CYS A 156 12.13 0.66 -17.30
N ASN A 157 12.01 0.73 -18.60
CA ASN A 157 12.78 -0.13 -19.51
C ASN A 157 14.28 0.21 -19.40
N THR A 158 15.09 -0.77 -19.03
CA THR A 158 16.49 -0.59 -18.64
C THR A 158 17.36 0.12 -19.69
N ASN A 159 17.04 -0.04 -20.98
CA ASN A 159 17.77 0.57 -22.10
C ASN A 159 17.37 2.03 -22.37
N GLN A 160 16.41 2.58 -21.61
CA GLN A 160 15.95 3.97 -21.81
C GLN A 160 16.67 4.97 -20.91
N LEU A 161 17.36 4.53 -19.86
CA LEU A 161 18.09 5.42 -18.98
C LEU A 161 19.12 6.25 -19.78
N PHE A 162 18.99 7.57 -19.73
CA PHE A 162 19.76 8.56 -20.49
C PHE A 162 19.63 8.45 -22.03
N ASN A 163 18.64 7.70 -22.54
CA ASN A 163 18.46 7.58 -23.98
C ASN A 163 17.60 8.73 -24.51
N GLU A 164 18.16 9.52 -25.42
CA GLU A 164 17.48 10.62 -26.10
C GLU A 164 16.69 10.13 -27.33
N ASN A 165 17.17 9.06 -27.99
CA ASN A 165 16.57 8.49 -29.20
C ASN A 165 15.62 7.35 -28.83
N GLN A 166 14.45 7.68 -28.36
CA GLN A 166 13.46 6.72 -27.90
C GLN A 166 12.81 5.95 -29.04
N LYS A 167 12.78 4.62 -28.91
CA LYS A 167 12.06 3.73 -29.82
C LYS A 167 10.78 3.15 -29.19
N TYR A 168 10.65 3.24 -27.88
CA TYR A 168 9.50 2.79 -27.08
C TYR A 168 9.46 3.55 -25.76
N CYS A 169 8.34 3.51 -25.07
CA CYS A 169 8.13 4.26 -23.84
C CYS A 169 9.12 3.86 -22.75
N ARG A 170 9.53 4.85 -21.97
CA ARG A 170 10.45 4.69 -20.85
C ARG A 170 9.82 3.83 -19.74
N LEU A 171 8.57 4.12 -19.38
CA LEU A 171 7.86 3.39 -18.33
C LEU A 171 7.42 2.00 -18.79
N VAL A 172 7.73 0.99 -17.98
CA VAL A 172 7.34 -0.42 -18.22
C VAL A 172 5.82 -0.57 -18.08
N GLY A 173 5.19 -1.22 -19.08
CA GLY A 173 3.76 -1.56 -19.03
C GLY A 173 2.81 -0.38 -19.08
N TYR A 174 3.31 0.84 -19.35
CA TYR A 174 2.45 2.02 -19.48
C TYR A 174 1.74 2.08 -20.84
N TYR A 175 2.48 1.75 -21.91
CA TYR A 175 1.94 1.59 -23.26
C TYR A 175 2.38 0.24 -23.85
N ILE A 176 3.24 0.27 -24.86
CA ILE A 176 3.80 -0.90 -25.51
C ILE A 176 5.29 -0.98 -25.19
N ASP A 177 5.67 -2.04 -24.49
CA ASP A 177 7.05 -2.30 -24.16
C ASP A 177 7.90 -2.73 -25.36
N ALA A 178 9.22 -2.68 -25.19
CA ALA A 178 10.16 -3.24 -26.16
C ALA A 178 9.78 -4.69 -26.50
N PRO A 179 9.84 -5.08 -27.78
CA PRO A 179 9.53 -6.43 -28.21
C PRO A 179 10.45 -7.45 -27.52
N LYS A 180 9.85 -8.36 -26.77
CA LYS A 180 10.53 -9.53 -26.20
C LYS A 180 10.11 -10.75 -26.98
N LYS A 181 11.07 -11.57 -27.41
CA LYS A 181 10.80 -12.76 -28.23
C LYS A 181 9.71 -13.64 -27.61
N GLY A 182 8.60 -13.79 -28.33
CA GLY A 182 7.47 -14.65 -27.95
C GLY A 182 6.56 -14.12 -26.83
N LYS A 183 6.75 -12.90 -26.32
CA LYS A 183 6.00 -12.39 -25.16
C LYS A 183 5.48 -10.96 -25.29
N SER A 184 5.71 -10.27 -26.41
CA SER A 184 5.33 -8.85 -26.56
C SER A 184 4.35 -8.64 -27.69
N THR A 185 3.29 -7.87 -27.42
CA THR A 185 2.37 -7.33 -28.44
C THR A 185 3.05 -6.27 -29.32
N GLY A 186 4.22 -5.76 -28.94
CA GLY A 186 4.98 -4.74 -29.65
C GLY A 186 5.37 -5.13 -31.10
N PHE A 187 5.42 -6.42 -31.43
CA PHE A 187 5.69 -6.86 -32.81
C PHE A 187 4.59 -6.52 -33.80
N GLY A 188 3.36 -6.31 -33.34
CA GLY A 188 2.21 -5.98 -34.17
C GLY A 188 1.97 -4.47 -34.36
N PHE A 189 2.77 -3.60 -33.73
CA PHE A 189 2.52 -2.16 -33.68
C PHE A 189 3.74 -1.32 -34.08
N ASN A 190 3.48 -0.15 -34.65
CA ASN A 190 4.52 0.87 -34.84
C ASN A 190 4.74 1.57 -33.47
N MET A 191 5.79 1.15 -32.74
CA MET A 191 6.09 1.67 -31.41
C MET A 191 6.39 3.18 -31.37
N SER A 192 6.90 3.74 -32.47
CA SER A 192 7.18 5.19 -32.55
C SER A 192 5.94 6.03 -32.36
N SER A 193 4.75 5.52 -32.68
CA SER A 193 3.48 6.23 -32.50
C SER A 193 3.12 6.46 -31.02
N PHE A 194 3.72 5.74 -30.07
CA PHE A 194 3.44 5.81 -28.64
C PHE A 194 4.49 6.58 -27.82
N VAL A 195 5.57 7.02 -28.48
CA VAL A 195 6.70 7.69 -27.80
C VAL A 195 6.48 9.19 -27.61
N GLY A 196 5.49 9.78 -28.28
CA GLY A 196 5.31 11.24 -28.36
C GLY A 196 5.05 11.97 -27.02
N GLN A 197 4.77 11.27 -25.95
CA GLN A 197 4.57 11.84 -24.61
C GLN A 197 5.64 11.38 -23.59
N ASP A 198 6.67 10.71 -24.05
CA ASP A 198 7.77 10.28 -23.20
C ASP A 198 8.86 11.36 -23.14
N ILE A 199 9.36 11.64 -21.94
CA ILE A 199 10.37 12.67 -21.70
C ILE A 199 11.52 12.11 -20.85
N GLN A 200 12.69 12.73 -20.95
CA GLN A 200 13.88 12.27 -20.21
C GLN A 200 13.72 12.40 -18.70
N GLU A 201 12.96 13.36 -18.23
CA GLU A 201 12.67 13.59 -16.82
C GLU A 201 11.96 12.40 -16.16
N PHE A 202 11.34 11.50 -16.93
CA PHE A 202 10.79 10.25 -16.38
C PHE A 202 11.85 9.30 -15.83
N ASP A 203 13.14 9.55 -16.09
CA ASP A 203 14.25 8.86 -15.38
C ASP A 203 14.26 9.14 -13.88
N PHE A 204 13.59 10.22 -13.42
CA PHE A 204 13.48 10.59 -12.01
C PHE A 204 12.28 9.95 -11.29
N ILE A 205 11.33 9.34 -12.01
CA ILE A 205 10.16 8.68 -11.44
C ILE A 205 10.51 7.67 -10.32
N PRO A 206 11.55 6.83 -10.44
CA PRO A 206 11.91 5.88 -9.39
C PRO A 206 12.15 6.51 -8.01
N PHE A 207 12.58 7.77 -7.98
CA PHE A 207 12.88 8.48 -6.72
C PHE A 207 11.62 9.01 -6.03
N ALA A 208 10.52 9.20 -6.76
CA ALA A 208 9.25 9.68 -6.20
C ALA A 208 8.50 8.61 -5.41
N PHE A 209 8.74 7.34 -5.69
CA PHE A 209 8.02 6.26 -5.05
C PHE A 209 8.54 5.95 -3.65
N ILE A 210 7.62 5.65 -2.75
CA ILE A 210 7.91 5.04 -1.45
C ILE A 210 8.13 3.55 -1.71
N ASN A 211 9.36 3.08 -1.48
CA ASN A 211 9.79 1.74 -1.86
C ASN A 211 9.66 0.74 -0.72
N ASP A 212 9.03 -0.40 -1.05
CA ASP A 212 9.02 -1.65 -0.31
C ASP A 212 8.91 -2.82 -1.31
N ARG A 213 8.33 -3.97 -0.94
CA ARG A 213 8.02 -5.08 -1.88
C ARG A 213 7.10 -4.62 -3.00
N GLU A 214 6.04 -3.90 -2.65
CA GLU A 214 5.30 -3.02 -3.56
C GLU A 214 5.78 -1.58 -3.32
N SER A 215 5.76 -0.74 -4.34
CA SER A 215 6.12 0.67 -4.24
C SER A 215 4.88 1.53 -4.53
N LEU A 216 4.72 2.65 -3.85
CA LEU A 216 3.59 3.54 -4.09
C LEU A 216 4.02 5.00 -4.28
N PHE A 217 3.26 5.73 -5.07
CA PHE A 217 3.33 7.18 -5.25
C PHE A 217 1.94 7.79 -5.04
N ILE A 218 1.86 8.82 -4.21
CA ILE A 218 0.63 9.53 -3.91
C ILE A 218 0.59 10.79 -4.76
N ASN A 219 -0.33 10.83 -5.72
CA ASN A 219 -0.56 11.97 -6.58
C ASN A 219 -1.68 12.84 -5.98
N ASP A 220 -1.29 13.77 -5.08
CA ASP A 220 -2.21 14.62 -4.34
C ASP A 220 -2.45 15.94 -5.08
N ASN A 221 -3.58 16.03 -5.76
CA ASN A 221 -4.15 17.24 -6.35
C ASN A 221 -3.28 18.01 -7.36
N TYR A 222 -2.22 17.41 -7.91
CA TYR A 222 -1.31 18.05 -8.88
C TYR A 222 -0.66 19.37 -8.43
N GLU A 223 -0.73 19.70 -7.14
CA GLU A 223 -0.05 20.83 -6.53
C GLU A 223 1.31 20.40 -5.99
N ILE A 224 2.39 21.05 -6.41
CA ILE A 224 3.76 20.55 -6.15
C ILE A 224 4.07 20.48 -4.66
N ASN A 225 3.69 21.49 -3.89
CA ASN A 225 3.91 21.49 -2.44
C ASN A 225 3.17 20.35 -1.74
N ARG A 226 1.97 19.99 -2.22
CA ARG A 226 1.20 18.85 -1.70
C ARG A 226 1.83 17.52 -2.09
N LEU A 227 2.28 17.38 -3.34
CA LEU A 227 2.95 16.17 -3.83
C LEU A 227 4.20 15.83 -3.00
N THR A 228 5.05 16.85 -2.74
CA THR A 228 6.27 16.68 -1.94
C THR A 228 5.96 16.39 -0.47
N SER A 229 5.04 17.15 0.13
CA SER A 229 4.61 16.96 1.52
C SER A 229 3.92 15.60 1.73
N ALA A 230 3.06 15.17 0.77
CA ALA A 230 2.43 13.85 0.81
C ALA A 230 3.48 12.75 0.85
N LYS A 231 4.47 12.81 -0.05
CA LYS A 231 5.56 11.85 -0.06
C LYS A 231 6.28 11.79 1.27
N GLN A 232 6.70 12.94 1.82
CA GLN A 232 7.47 13.00 3.06
C GLN A 232 6.69 12.40 4.24
N VAL A 233 5.46 12.85 4.47
CA VAL A 233 4.62 12.41 5.59
C VAL A 233 4.31 10.90 5.50
N PHE A 234 3.93 10.41 4.33
CA PHE A 234 3.60 9.00 4.18
C PHE A 234 4.84 8.10 4.15
N GLN A 235 5.96 8.57 3.63
CA GLN A 235 7.22 7.81 3.66
C GLN A 235 7.65 7.49 5.08
N GLU A 236 7.63 8.48 5.98
CA GLU A 236 8.01 8.29 7.39
C GLU A 236 7.06 7.32 8.11
N LYS A 237 5.74 7.50 7.94
CA LYS A 237 4.73 6.65 8.58
C LYS A 237 4.74 5.21 8.06
N ILE A 238 4.79 5.04 6.75
CA ILE A 238 4.81 3.71 6.12
C ILE A 238 6.09 2.97 6.53
N LYS A 239 7.23 3.66 6.55
CA LYS A 239 8.50 3.07 6.96
C LYS A 239 8.47 2.59 8.41
N ALA A 240 8.01 3.44 9.33
CA ALA A 240 7.86 3.09 10.74
C ALA A 240 6.88 1.92 10.96
N ASP A 241 5.78 1.87 10.20
CA ASP A 241 4.81 0.79 10.29
C ASP A 241 5.38 -0.54 9.76
N ILE A 242 6.07 -0.52 8.64
CA ILE A 242 6.72 -1.71 8.06
C ILE A 242 7.76 -2.28 9.03
N GLU A 243 8.64 -1.44 9.59
CA GLU A 243 9.65 -1.85 10.56
C GLU A 243 8.99 -2.51 11.79
N ASN A 244 7.93 -1.94 12.33
CA ASN A 244 7.19 -2.52 13.45
C ASN A 244 6.53 -3.87 13.08
N LEU A 245 5.93 -3.98 11.89
CA LEU A 245 5.28 -5.21 11.44
C LEU A 245 6.29 -6.33 11.14
N GLU A 246 7.49 -5.98 10.67
CA GLU A 246 8.58 -6.94 10.46
C GLU A 246 9.11 -7.49 11.78
N LEU A 247 9.28 -6.64 12.79
CA LEU A 247 9.67 -7.05 14.15
C LEU A 247 8.66 -8.02 14.75
N GLU A 248 7.37 -7.86 14.45
CA GLU A 248 6.29 -8.75 14.91
C GLU A 248 6.06 -9.98 14.00
N ASN A 249 6.83 -10.14 12.90
CA ASN A 249 6.59 -11.14 11.84
C ASN A 249 5.17 -11.07 11.23
N LYS A 250 4.60 -9.86 11.11
CA LYS A 250 3.22 -9.62 10.66
C LYS A 250 3.13 -8.75 9.40
N TYR A 251 4.10 -8.87 8.49
CA TYR A 251 4.08 -8.08 7.26
C TYR A 251 2.77 -8.24 6.49
N ARG A 252 2.12 -7.13 6.14
CA ARG A 252 0.79 -7.08 5.50
C ARG A 252 0.73 -6.34 4.16
N GLY A 253 1.88 -5.87 3.69
CA GLY A 253 2.01 -5.12 2.44
C GLY A 253 1.80 -3.60 2.58
N ILE A 254 2.36 -2.85 1.63
CA ILE A 254 2.40 -1.39 1.67
C ILE A 254 1.00 -0.74 1.60
N LYS A 255 0.04 -1.39 0.92
CA LYS A 255 -1.36 -0.91 0.86
C LYS A 255 -2.00 -0.90 2.25
N TYR A 256 -1.71 -1.89 3.10
CA TYR A 256 -2.18 -1.89 4.47
C TYR A 256 -1.63 -0.69 5.24
N SER A 257 -0.33 -0.44 5.16
CA SER A 257 0.31 0.68 5.84
C SER A 257 -0.16 2.02 5.29
N LEU A 258 -0.45 2.12 3.99
CA LEU A 258 -1.08 3.29 3.39
C LEU A 258 -2.46 3.58 4.01
N PHE A 259 -3.36 2.60 4.03
CA PHE A 259 -4.71 2.79 4.59
C PHE A 259 -4.66 3.06 6.09
N LYS A 260 -3.77 2.39 6.83
CA LYS A 260 -3.51 2.69 8.23
C LYS A 260 -3.03 4.13 8.41
N GLY A 261 -2.08 4.58 7.59
CA GLY A 261 -1.60 5.96 7.57
C GLY A 261 -2.73 6.98 7.32
N ILE A 262 -3.67 6.69 6.41
CA ILE A 262 -4.85 7.53 6.16
C ILE A 262 -5.80 7.52 7.36
N ILE A 263 -6.06 6.36 7.95
CA ILE A 263 -6.92 6.23 9.15
C ILE A 263 -6.35 7.06 10.31
N GLU A 264 -5.04 7.03 10.52
CA GLU A 264 -4.35 7.69 11.64
C GLU A 264 -4.00 9.15 11.37
N SER A 265 -4.09 9.61 10.11
CA SER A 265 -3.72 10.97 9.68
C SER A 265 -4.93 11.73 9.18
N SER A 266 -5.79 12.15 10.11
CA SER A 266 -7.09 12.73 9.78
C SER A 266 -7.06 14.03 8.95
N ASP A 267 -5.95 14.77 8.94
CA ASP A 267 -5.95 16.14 8.46
C ASP A 267 -5.17 16.38 7.16
N PHE A 268 -4.52 15.32 6.62
CA PHE A 268 -3.56 15.50 5.55
C PHE A 268 -4.14 15.38 4.14
N ILE A 269 -5.09 14.46 3.92
CA ILE A 269 -5.74 14.27 2.62
C ILE A 269 -7.19 14.73 2.70
N GLU A 270 -7.51 15.86 2.04
CA GLU A 270 -8.83 16.47 2.05
C GLU A 270 -9.62 16.27 0.75
N TYR A 271 -8.96 15.77 -0.30
CA TYR A 271 -9.51 15.66 -1.66
C TYR A 271 -9.39 14.22 -2.18
N ASP A 272 -9.95 13.99 -3.37
CA ASP A 272 -9.74 12.76 -4.10
C ASP A 272 -8.25 12.59 -4.41
N VAL A 273 -7.71 11.41 -4.13
CA VAL A 273 -6.29 11.10 -4.32
C VAL A 273 -6.12 9.94 -5.27
N GLU A 274 -5.19 10.09 -6.20
CA GLU A 274 -4.72 9.02 -7.06
C GLU A 274 -3.45 8.41 -6.46
N VAL A 275 -3.47 7.11 -6.16
CA VAL A 275 -2.30 6.38 -5.68
C VAL A 275 -1.85 5.40 -6.73
N ILE A 276 -0.61 5.56 -7.18
CA ILE A 276 0.03 4.67 -8.15
C ILE A 276 0.81 3.61 -7.40
N VAL A 277 0.50 2.36 -7.65
CA VAL A 277 1.18 1.21 -7.04
C VAL A 277 1.96 0.45 -8.09
N LYS A 278 3.21 0.12 -7.80
CA LYS A 278 4.06 -0.72 -8.64
C LYS A 278 4.56 -1.93 -7.86
N ASP A 279 4.02 -3.07 -8.20
CA ASP A 279 4.45 -4.38 -7.71
C ASP A 279 5.65 -4.86 -8.55
N ARG A 280 6.68 -5.41 -7.91
CA ARG A 280 7.89 -5.93 -8.59
C ARG A 280 7.61 -7.11 -9.53
N ASP A 281 6.57 -7.87 -9.21
CA ASP A 281 6.20 -9.08 -9.96
C ASP A 281 5.22 -8.78 -11.10
N LYS A 282 4.77 -7.52 -11.23
CA LYS A 282 3.85 -7.08 -12.28
C LYS A 282 4.52 -6.13 -13.26
N ASP A 283 4.28 -6.30 -14.55
CA ASP A 283 4.78 -5.43 -15.63
C ASP A 283 3.84 -4.23 -15.91
N TYR A 284 3.06 -3.76 -14.91
CA TYR A 284 2.16 -2.61 -15.05
C TYR A 284 2.04 -1.80 -13.75
N PHE A 285 1.59 -0.56 -13.88
CA PHE A 285 1.21 0.30 -12.75
C PHE A 285 -0.27 0.12 -12.45
N GLU A 286 -0.61 -0.10 -11.20
CA GLU A 286 -1.98 -0.14 -10.70
C GLU A 286 -2.35 1.23 -10.16
N THR A 287 -3.50 1.77 -10.55
CA THR A 287 -4.01 3.03 -10.04
C THR A 287 -5.15 2.77 -9.06
N LEU A 288 -5.02 3.28 -7.85
CA LEU A 288 -6.06 3.29 -6.83
C LEU A 288 -6.61 4.71 -6.71
N TYR A 289 -7.88 4.88 -7.00
CA TYR A 289 -8.60 6.12 -6.74
C TYR A 289 -9.21 6.07 -5.35
N ILE A 290 -8.74 6.96 -4.46
CA ILE A 290 -9.28 7.11 -3.11
C ILE A 290 -10.09 8.40 -3.09
N ARG A 291 -11.41 8.26 -3.14
CA ARG A 291 -12.33 9.39 -3.12
C ARG A 291 -12.39 10.03 -1.75
N LYS A 292 -12.69 11.32 -1.69
CA LYS A 292 -12.90 12.04 -0.42
C LYS A 292 -13.88 11.31 0.50
N GLN A 293 -14.97 10.79 -0.04
CA GLN A 293 -15.94 10.01 0.73
C GLN A 293 -15.30 8.78 1.40
N SER A 294 -14.42 8.06 0.69
CA SER A 294 -13.70 6.91 1.26
C SER A 294 -12.71 7.35 2.34
N ILE A 295 -12.04 8.48 2.13
CA ILE A 295 -11.14 9.08 3.13
C ILE A 295 -11.92 9.45 4.39
N ASP A 296 -13.09 10.07 4.26
CA ASP A 296 -13.96 10.42 5.38
C ASP A 296 -14.43 9.17 6.15
N ILE A 297 -14.72 8.06 5.46
CA ILE A 297 -15.04 6.77 6.09
C ILE A 297 -13.83 6.25 6.88
N LEU A 298 -12.64 6.26 6.28
CA LEU A 298 -11.41 5.81 6.94
C LEU A 298 -11.09 6.65 8.20
N LYS A 299 -11.28 7.97 8.14
CA LYS A 299 -11.14 8.87 9.30
C LYS A 299 -12.11 8.51 10.42
N LYS A 300 -13.39 8.31 10.08
CA LYS A 300 -14.44 7.92 11.03
C LYS A 300 -14.20 6.54 11.67
N ILE A 301 -13.48 5.64 11.00
CA ILE A 301 -13.04 4.36 11.60
C ILE A 301 -12.19 4.64 12.84
N ASN A 302 -11.23 5.58 12.76
CA ASN A 302 -10.40 5.96 13.89
C ASN A 302 -11.20 6.69 14.99
N GLU A 303 -12.01 7.67 14.61
CA GLU A 303 -12.86 8.44 15.54
C GLU A 303 -13.80 7.53 16.37
N ARG A 304 -14.40 6.53 15.73
CA ARG A 304 -15.28 5.54 16.39
C ARG A 304 -14.53 4.40 17.06
N LYS A 305 -13.20 4.40 17.02
CA LYS A 305 -12.34 3.33 17.59
C LYS A 305 -12.74 1.95 17.07
N ILE A 306 -13.06 1.85 15.79
CA ILE A 306 -13.33 0.57 15.12
C ILE A 306 -12.00 -0.18 15.03
N ASP A 307 -11.98 -1.41 15.57
CA ASP A 307 -10.77 -2.24 15.55
C ASP A 307 -10.56 -2.88 14.17
N TYR A 308 -9.92 -2.13 13.27
CA TYR A 308 -9.57 -2.62 11.94
C TYR A 308 -8.49 -3.72 11.96
N ASN A 309 -7.70 -3.85 13.04
CA ASN A 309 -6.72 -4.93 13.17
C ASN A 309 -7.41 -6.31 13.27
N SER A 310 -8.61 -6.36 13.85
CA SER A 310 -9.41 -7.58 13.90
C SER A 310 -9.87 -8.09 12.52
N LEU A 311 -9.76 -7.25 11.47
CA LEU A 311 -10.09 -7.59 10.09
C LEU A 311 -8.91 -8.23 9.34
N CYS A 312 -7.70 -8.16 9.89
CA CYS A 312 -6.48 -8.57 9.21
C CYS A 312 -6.25 -10.09 9.27
N PHE A 313 -7.10 -10.85 8.59
CA PHE A 313 -6.95 -12.29 8.44
C PHE A 313 -7.52 -12.76 7.10
N SER A 314 -7.02 -13.92 6.67
CA SER A 314 -7.56 -14.62 5.50
C SER A 314 -8.55 -15.70 5.95
N TYR A 315 -9.75 -15.65 5.36
CA TYR A 315 -10.78 -16.66 5.58
C TYR A 315 -10.69 -17.76 4.53
N LYS A 316 -10.54 -19.00 4.99
CA LYS A 316 -10.46 -20.16 4.11
C LYS A 316 -11.86 -20.62 3.71
N ILE A 317 -12.20 -20.54 2.41
CA ILE A 317 -13.46 -21.10 1.86
C ILE A 317 -13.30 -22.58 1.52
N ASN A 318 -12.18 -22.92 0.85
CA ASN A 318 -11.79 -24.28 0.53
C ASN A 318 -10.27 -24.39 0.45
N ASP A 319 -9.74 -25.56 0.11
CA ASP A 319 -8.30 -25.82 0.14
C ASP A 319 -7.49 -24.92 -0.81
N ASN A 320 -8.11 -24.40 -1.86
CA ASN A 320 -7.48 -23.59 -2.89
C ASN A 320 -7.95 -22.13 -2.92
N TYR A 321 -8.91 -21.77 -2.08
CA TYR A 321 -9.50 -20.42 -2.12
C TYR A 321 -9.63 -19.80 -0.74
N TYR A 322 -9.00 -18.63 -0.60
CA TYR A 322 -9.00 -17.81 0.61
C TYR A 322 -9.49 -16.42 0.27
N ILE A 323 -10.26 -15.82 1.15
CA ILE A 323 -10.65 -14.40 1.09
C ILE A 323 -9.83 -13.64 2.12
N ASP A 324 -9.06 -12.67 1.69
CA ASP A 324 -8.45 -11.66 2.56
C ASP A 324 -9.55 -10.67 2.98
N ILE A 325 -9.94 -10.73 4.25
CA ILE A 325 -11.05 -9.92 4.79
C ILE A 325 -10.69 -8.45 4.77
N TYR A 326 -9.47 -8.09 5.17
CA TYR A 326 -9.03 -6.70 5.16
C TYR A 326 -9.06 -6.10 3.75
N LYS A 327 -8.51 -6.81 2.78
CA LYS A 327 -8.52 -6.40 1.37
C LYS A 327 -9.95 -6.20 0.87
N LYS A 328 -10.86 -7.13 1.18
CA LYS A 328 -12.25 -7.04 0.77
C LYS A 328 -12.97 -5.85 1.42
N VAL A 329 -12.70 -5.57 2.69
CA VAL A 329 -13.23 -4.40 3.39
C VAL A 329 -12.74 -3.10 2.72
N MET A 330 -11.45 -3.00 2.41
CA MET A 330 -10.91 -1.82 1.73
C MET A 330 -11.51 -1.64 0.34
N GLU A 331 -11.67 -2.72 -0.44
CA GLU A 331 -12.35 -2.66 -1.74
C GLU A 331 -13.78 -2.13 -1.61
N CYS A 332 -14.54 -2.57 -0.60
CA CYS A 332 -15.91 -2.10 -0.37
C CYS A 332 -15.94 -0.61 0.03
N ILE A 333 -15.02 -0.16 0.88
CA ILE A 333 -14.91 1.26 1.26
C ILE A 333 -14.57 2.13 0.04
N LEU A 334 -13.58 1.71 -0.77
CA LEU A 334 -13.15 2.46 -1.96
C LEU A 334 -14.25 2.55 -3.03
N ASN A 335 -15.04 1.49 -3.16
CA ASN A 335 -16.14 1.42 -4.14
C ASN A 335 -17.49 1.89 -3.58
N ASN A 336 -17.55 2.31 -2.32
CA ASN A 336 -18.76 2.69 -1.61
C ASN A 336 -19.85 1.60 -1.69
N THR A 337 -19.44 0.33 -1.50
CA THR A 337 -20.33 -0.84 -1.51
C THR A 337 -20.39 -1.46 -0.12
N LEU A 338 -21.55 -2.05 0.21
CA LEU A 338 -21.76 -2.66 1.51
C LEU A 338 -20.99 -3.96 1.68
N LEU A 339 -20.72 -4.31 2.94
CA LEU A 339 -19.99 -5.50 3.35
C LEU A 339 -20.89 -6.72 3.59
N ASP A 340 -22.14 -6.66 3.12
CA ASP A 340 -23.17 -7.69 3.37
C ASP A 340 -22.65 -9.10 3.05
N ASP A 341 -22.02 -9.30 1.90
CA ASP A 341 -21.48 -10.60 1.49
C ASP A 341 -20.46 -11.17 2.48
N VAL A 342 -19.63 -10.30 3.07
CA VAL A 342 -18.62 -10.69 4.06
C VAL A 342 -19.29 -11.01 5.40
N ILE A 343 -20.27 -10.19 5.80
CA ILE A 343 -21.05 -10.40 7.02
C ILE A 343 -21.81 -11.73 6.92
N ASP A 344 -22.49 -11.99 5.81
CA ASP A 344 -23.23 -13.22 5.54
C ASP A 344 -22.34 -14.44 5.63
N LEU A 345 -21.13 -14.37 5.04
CA LEU A 345 -20.14 -15.43 5.10
C LEU A 345 -19.74 -15.76 6.54
N LEU A 346 -19.36 -14.74 7.32
CA LEU A 346 -18.88 -14.94 8.69
C LEU A 346 -20.00 -15.37 9.67
N LEU A 347 -21.23 -14.87 9.47
CA LEU A 347 -22.39 -15.32 10.26
C LEU A 347 -22.72 -16.78 10.01
N LYS A 348 -22.62 -17.25 8.77
CA LYS A 348 -22.85 -18.65 8.40
C LYS A 348 -21.90 -19.59 9.14
N GLU A 349 -20.63 -19.19 9.30
CA GLU A 349 -19.57 -20.01 9.91
C GLU A 349 -19.59 -20.01 11.45
N LYS A 350 -20.45 -19.21 12.07
CA LYS A 350 -20.64 -19.16 13.53
C LYS A 350 -19.36 -18.82 14.33
N LYS A 351 -18.47 -18.08 13.70
CA LYS A 351 -17.18 -17.67 14.27
C LYS A 351 -16.99 -16.17 14.07
N ASN A 352 -16.00 -15.62 14.75
CA ASN A 352 -15.58 -14.22 14.53
C ASN A 352 -16.68 -13.17 14.85
N TYR A 353 -17.50 -13.38 15.88
CA TYR A 353 -18.56 -12.44 16.28
C TYR A 353 -18.07 -11.01 16.51
N TYR A 354 -16.84 -10.86 17.00
CA TYR A 354 -16.21 -9.57 17.20
C TYR A 354 -15.93 -8.88 15.85
N THR A 355 -15.39 -9.62 14.88
CA THR A 355 -15.15 -9.11 13.53
C THR A 355 -16.46 -8.72 12.84
N VAL A 356 -17.49 -9.54 12.94
CA VAL A 356 -18.84 -9.22 12.38
C VAL A 356 -19.36 -7.90 12.98
N TYR A 357 -19.18 -7.69 14.28
CA TYR A 357 -19.54 -6.42 14.92
C TYR A 357 -18.79 -5.23 14.32
N GLN A 358 -17.48 -5.36 14.04
CA GLN A 358 -16.70 -4.30 13.39
C GLN A 358 -17.17 -4.06 11.95
N LEU A 359 -17.48 -5.11 11.18
CA LEU A 359 -17.99 -4.99 9.82
C LEU A 359 -19.34 -4.26 9.76
N ILE A 360 -20.26 -4.53 10.70
CA ILE A 360 -21.53 -3.80 10.81
C ILE A 360 -21.29 -2.31 11.10
N ASN A 361 -20.31 -1.98 11.96
CA ASN A 361 -19.95 -0.59 12.23
C ASN A 361 -19.40 0.12 10.98
N ILE A 362 -18.65 -0.59 10.15
CA ILE A 362 -18.14 -0.04 8.87
C ILE A 362 -19.29 0.12 7.87
N ASN A 363 -20.22 -0.81 7.79
CA ASN A 363 -21.42 -0.66 6.97
C ASN A 363 -22.20 0.63 7.30
N ASP A 364 -22.39 0.94 8.58
CA ASP A 364 -23.01 2.21 9.02
C ASP A 364 -22.27 3.44 8.46
N LEU A 365 -20.92 3.38 8.42
CA LEU A 365 -20.11 4.47 7.87
C LEU A 365 -20.26 4.59 6.35
N ILE A 366 -20.29 3.44 5.65
CA ILE A 366 -20.46 3.41 4.19
C ILE A 366 -21.84 3.96 3.79
N ARG A 367 -22.90 3.61 4.53
CA ARG A 367 -24.25 4.14 4.29
C ARG A 367 -24.36 5.65 4.51
N GLY A 368 -23.46 6.24 5.30
CA GLY A 368 -23.44 7.69 5.57
C GLY A 368 -24.60 8.21 6.42
N GLU A 369 -25.55 7.36 6.77
CA GLU A 369 -26.72 7.67 7.60
C GLU A 369 -26.53 7.07 9.01
N LYS A 370 -27.05 7.76 10.04
CA LYS A 370 -27.19 7.18 11.39
C LYS A 370 -28.37 6.19 11.41
N ILE A 371 -28.17 5.02 10.80
CA ILE A 371 -29.21 3.99 10.77
C ILE A 371 -29.34 3.31 12.11
N MET A 372 -28.23 3.11 12.80
CA MET A 372 -28.22 2.45 14.09
C MET A 372 -27.59 3.32 15.17
N ASP A 373 -28.45 4.01 15.92
CA ASP A 373 -28.07 4.77 17.12
C ASP A 373 -27.51 3.81 18.19
N ASP A 374 -26.60 4.27 19.02
CA ASP A 374 -26.08 3.54 20.18
C ASP A 374 -27.19 3.05 21.12
N LYS A 375 -28.30 3.78 21.18
CA LYS A 375 -29.50 3.39 21.96
C LYS A 375 -30.14 2.13 21.35
N ILE A 376 -30.32 2.10 20.04
CA ILE A 376 -30.89 0.93 19.33
C ILE A 376 -29.97 -0.28 19.48
N ARG A 377 -28.66 -0.09 19.34
CA ARG A 377 -27.66 -1.17 19.56
C ARG A 377 -27.76 -1.75 20.96
N LYS A 378 -27.86 -0.90 22.01
CA LYS A 378 -28.03 -1.36 23.39
C LYS A 378 -29.33 -2.15 23.56
N ILE A 379 -30.42 -1.71 22.96
CA ILE A 379 -31.70 -2.42 22.98
C ILE A 379 -31.56 -3.80 22.34
N ILE A 380 -30.98 -3.88 21.14
CA ILE A 380 -30.75 -5.15 20.43
C ILE A 380 -29.93 -6.13 21.28
N HIS A 381 -28.83 -5.64 21.86
CA HIS A 381 -27.98 -6.47 22.72
C HIS A 381 -28.69 -6.92 24.01
N ALA A 382 -29.49 -6.04 24.60
CA ALA A 382 -30.30 -6.40 25.78
C ALA A 382 -31.33 -7.49 25.44
N CYS A 383 -32.08 -7.31 24.36
CA CYS A 383 -33.05 -8.32 23.88
C CYS A 383 -32.34 -9.65 23.55
N ALA A 384 -31.21 -9.62 22.84
CA ALA A 384 -30.46 -10.84 22.52
C ALA A 384 -29.97 -11.59 23.78
N ASN A 385 -29.47 -10.86 24.78
CA ASN A 385 -29.04 -11.44 26.05
C ASN A 385 -30.21 -12.06 26.81
N GLU A 386 -31.35 -11.41 26.86
CA GLU A 386 -32.55 -11.93 27.51
C GLU A 386 -33.07 -13.21 26.81
N VAL A 387 -33.13 -13.22 25.49
CA VAL A 387 -33.43 -14.41 24.69
C VAL A 387 -32.49 -15.57 25.00
N ARG A 388 -31.18 -15.29 25.05
CA ARG A 388 -30.16 -16.30 25.36
C ARG A 388 -30.30 -16.89 26.76
N TYR A 389 -30.78 -16.10 27.70
CA TYR A 389 -31.05 -16.57 29.06
C TYR A 389 -32.31 -17.47 29.13
N LYS A 390 -33.37 -17.11 28.35
CA LYS A 390 -34.66 -17.78 28.40
C LYS A 390 -34.74 -19.03 27.53
N ILE A 391 -33.92 -19.15 26.48
CA ILE A 391 -34.04 -20.23 25.49
C ILE A 391 -32.86 -21.20 25.59
N PRO A 392 -33.12 -22.53 25.55
CA PRO A 392 -32.06 -23.54 25.49
C PRO A 392 -31.14 -23.36 24.28
N GLU A 393 -29.83 -23.57 24.44
CA GLU A 393 -28.79 -23.32 23.44
C GLU A 393 -29.07 -23.99 22.08
N ASN A 394 -29.54 -25.23 22.08
CA ASN A 394 -29.89 -25.96 20.84
C ASN A 394 -31.02 -25.31 20.07
N LYS A 395 -32.02 -24.75 20.76
CA LYS A 395 -33.12 -24.01 20.13
C LYS A 395 -32.68 -22.65 19.64
N LEU A 396 -31.91 -21.93 20.46
CA LEU A 396 -31.30 -20.67 20.11
C LEU A 396 -30.48 -20.77 18.81
N GLU A 397 -29.63 -21.79 18.72
CA GLU A 397 -28.80 -22.03 17.54
C GLU A 397 -29.67 -22.36 16.30
N SER A 398 -30.75 -23.11 16.45
CA SER A 398 -31.67 -23.36 15.37
C SER A 398 -32.33 -22.06 14.84
N TYR A 399 -32.76 -21.16 15.74
CA TYR A 399 -33.32 -19.86 15.34
C TYR A 399 -32.27 -19.00 14.65
N ARG A 400 -31.06 -18.94 15.17
CA ARG A 400 -29.95 -18.21 14.60
C ARG A 400 -29.62 -18.67 13.17
N GLN A 401 -29.57 -19.99 12.94
CA GLN A 401 -29.36 -20.56 11.60
C GLN A 401 -30.48 -20.22 10.63
N LYS A 402 -31.71 -20.30 11.05
CA LYS A 402 -32.88 -19.95 10.21
C LYS A 402 -32.83 -18.45 9.84
N LEU A 403 -32.58 -17.57 10.80
CA LEU A 403 -32.43 -16.14 10.55
C LEU A 403 -31.30 -15.85 9.58
N THR A 404 -30.11 -16.43 9.81
CA THR A 404 -28.95 -16.27 8.92
C THR A 404 -29.26 -16.75 7.50
N SER A 405 -29.85 -17.94 7.34
CA SER A 405 -30.23 -18.45 6.02
C SER A 405 -31.24 -17.54 5.32
N SER A 406 -32.28 -17.10 6.03
CA SER A 406 -33.29 -16.25 5.43
C SER A 406 -32.77 -14.90 4.98
N ILE A 407 -31.84 -14.28 5.71
CA ILE A 407 -31.15 -13.04 5.28
C ILE A 407 -30.30 -13.28 4.02
N ILE A 408 -29.48 -14.34 3.99
CA ILE A 408 -28.62 -14.68 2.85
C ILE A 408 -29.46 -14.89 1.58
N PHE A 409 -30.61 -15.55 1.71
CA PHE A 409 -31.50 -15.77 0.58
C PHE A 409 -32.44 -14.59 0.30
N LYS A 410 -32.28 -13.45 1.04
CA LYS A 410 -33.13 -12.25 0.93
C LYS A 410 -34.63 -12.52 1.15
N ASP A 411 -34.97 -13.59 1.91
CA ASP A 411 -36.31 -13.90 2.33
C ASP A 411 -36.66 -13.11 3.61
N TYR A 412 -36.89 -11.82 3.44
CA TYR A 412 -37.08 -10.88 4.54
C TYR A 412 -38.41 -11.13 5.28
N ASP A 413 -39.46 -11.55 4.58
CA ASP A 413 -40.72 -11.94 5.20
C ASP A 413 -40.49 -13.11 6.18
N ARG A 414 -39.67 -14.05 5.77
CA ARG A 414 -39.32 -15.18 6.63
C ARG A 414 -38.49 -14.75 7.86
N VAL A 415 -37.58 -13.79 7.70
CA VAL A 415 -36.85 -13.20 8.85
C VAL A 415 -37.84 -12.59 9.84
N CYS A 416 -38.80 -11.76 9.36
CA CYS A 416 -39.82 -11.15 10.19
C CYS A 416 -40.64 -12.20 10.94
N GLN A 417 -41.12 -13.24 10.24
CA GLN A 417 -41.85 -14.34 10.86
C GLN A 417 -41.05 -15.05 11.97
N ILE A 418 -39.75 -15.31 11.71
CA ILE A 418 -38.88 -15.98 12.69
C ILE A 418 -38.67 -15.08 13.89
N LEU A 419 -38.46 -13.78 13.73
CA LEU A 419 -38.34 -12.82 14.82
C LEU A 419 -39.58 -12.80 15.70
N LEU A 420 -40.79 -12.73 15.08
CA LEU A 420 -42.06 -12.79 15.81
C LEU A 420 -42.23 -14.11 16.58
N GLN A 421 -41.92 -15.25 15.96
CA GLN A 421 -41.93 -16.56 16.62
C GLN A 421 -40.96 -16.62 17.79
N LEU A 422 -39.75 -16.07 17.65
CA LEU A 422 -38.72 -16.04 18.66
C LEU A 422 -39.13 -15.13 19.83
N SER A 423 -39.70 -13.97 19.53
CA SER A 423 -40.27 -13.06 20.54
C SER A 423 -41.36 -13.77 21.37
N GLY A 424 -42.35 -14.40 20.70
CA GLY A 424 -43.41 -15.15 21.39
C GLY A 424 -42.89 -16.34 22.19
N TYR A 425 -41.89 -17.08 21.68
CA TYR A 425 -41.30 -18.23 22.38
C TYR A 425 -40.48 -17.85 23.60
N SER A 426 -39.76 -16.73 23.52
CA SER A 426 -38.90 -16.23 24.60
C SER A 426 -39.63 -15.32 25.60
N ASP A 427 -40.81 -14.90 25.29
CA ASP A 427 -41.53 -13.84 26.00
C ASP A 427 -40.68 -12.58 26.19
N VAL A 428 -40.00 -12.16 25.07
CA VAL A 428 -39.16 -10.95 25.01
C VAL A 428 -39.69 -10.06 23.87
N TYR A 429 -40.06 -8.83 24.21
CA TYR A 429 -40.53 -7.86 23.23
C TYR A 429 -39.33 -7.24 22.48
N PHE A 430 -39.35 -7.33 21.14
CA PHE A 430 -38.31 -6.80 20.27
C PHE A 430 -38.65 -5.40 19.76
N SER A 431 -38.46 -4.36 20.56
CA SER A 431 -38.78 -2.97 20.20
C SER A 431 -38.01 -2.44 19.00
N PHE A 432 -36.88 -3.07 18.62
CA PHE A 432 -36.13 -2.74 17.41
C PHE A 432 -36.77 -3.29 16.11
N ALA A 433 -37.71 -4.24 16.23
CA ALA A 433 -38.30 -4.91 15.08
C ALA A 433 -39.19 -3.98 14.24
N ASP A 434 -39.80 -2.98 14.86
CA ASP A 434 -40.66 -2.02 14.17
C ASP A 434 -39.86 -1.27 13.07
N GLU A 435 -38.68 -0.79 13.35
CA GLU A 435 -37.79 -0.13 12.38
C GLU A 435 -37.34 -1.09 11.28
N LEU A 436 -37.00 -2.33 11.64
CA LEU A 436 -36.59 -3.36 10.69
C LEU A 436 -37.74 -3.72 9.73
N PHE A 437 -38.97 -3.82 10.22
CA PHE A 437 -40.15 -4.20 9.42
C PHE A 437 -40.63 -3.08 8.49
N MET A 438 -40.34 -1.81 8.82
CA MET A 438 -40.69 -0.68 7.95
C MET A 438 -39.90 -0.69 6.64
N ASP A 439 -38.61 -0.97 6.69
CA ASP A 439 -37.73 -1.04 5.52
C ASP A 439 -36.58 -1.99 5.83
N PHE A 440 -36.74 -3.25 5.46
CA PHE A 440 -35.78 -4.29 5.80
C PHE A 440 -34.42 -4.09 5.11
N GLU A 441 -34.42 -3.73 3.83
CA GLU A 441 -33.18 -3.55 3.07
C GLU A 441 -32.34 -2.41 3.64
N LYS A 442 -32.98 -1.31 4.01
CA LYS A 442 -32.32 -0.17 4.63
C LYS A 442 -31.80 -0.49 6.04
N ASN A 443 -32.60 -1.24 6.82
CA ASN A 443 -32.32 -1.52 8.24
C ASN A 443 -31.72 -2.90 8.50
N LYS A 444 -31.20 -3.56 7.49
CA LYS A 444 -30.66 -4.93 7.54
C LYS A 444 -29.58 -5.13 8.60
N ASP A 445 -28.78 -4.09 8.89
CA ASP A 445 -27.75 -4.12 9.91
C ASP A 445 -28.30 -4.32 11.33
N ILE A 446 -29.57 -3.96 11.59
CA ILE A 446 -30.31 -4.27 12.83
C ILE A 446 -30.44 -5.79 12.98
N ALA A 447 -30.88 -6.47 11.93
CA ALA A 447 -31.00 -7.92 11.92
C ALA A 447 -29.64 -8.62 12.07
N TYR A 448 -28.61 -8.16 11.35
CA TYR A 448 -27.24 -8.65 11.50
C TYR A 448 -26.73 -8.50 12.94
N THR A 449 -26.96 -7.33 13.56
CA THR A 449 -26.56 -7.08 14.94
C THR A 449 -27.23 -8.05 15.91
N PHE A 450 -28.53 -8.26 15.75
CA PHE A 450 -29.29 -9.20 16.58
C PHE A 450 -28.78 -10.64 16.42
N ILE A 451 -28.65 -11.14 15.19
CA ILE A 451 -28.16 -12.49 14.90
C ILE A 451 -26.74 -12.68 15.47
N ASN A 452 -25.88 -11.69 15.32
CA ASN A 452 -24.54 -11.71 15.84
C ASN A 452 -24.53 -11.76 17.39
N ALA A 453 -25.39 -10.99 18.02
CA ALA A 453 -25.54 -10.96 19.49
C ALA A 453 -26.08 -12.26 20.06
N LEU A 454 -26.98 -12.95 19.35
CA LEU A 454 -27.48 -14.27 19.73
C LEU A 454 -26.35 -15.33 19.77
N GLY A 455 -25.30 -15.17 18.99
CA GLY A 455 -24.16 -16.10 18.91
C GLY A 455 -23.06 -15.89 19.96
N LYS A 456 -23.05 -14.79 20.72
CA LYS A 456 -22.01 -14.54 21.73
C LYS A 456 -22.09 -15.56 22.88
N SER A 457 -21.00 -16.32 23.10
CA SER A 457 -20.87 -17.20 24.29
C SER A 457 -20.69 -16.36 25.56
N ASN A 458 -21.32 -16.73 26.67
CA ASN A 458 -21.16 -16.07 27.97
C ASN A 458 -19.75 -16.29 28.60
N LYS A 459 -18.82 -16.98 27.90
CA LYS A 459 -17.48 -17.30 28.40
C LYS A 459 -16.47 -16.16 28.37
N ILE A 460 -16.83 -14.94 27.98
CA ILE A 460 -15.89 -13.81 27.92
C ILE A 460 -15.69 -13.12 29.27
N ASN A 461 -16.52 -13.39 30.31
CA ASN A 461 -16.40 -12.71 31.59
C ASN A 461 -15.47 -13.38 32.63
N GLU A 462 -14.84 -14.53 32.34
CA GLU A 462 -13.95 -15.19 33.32
C GLU A 462 -12.44 -14.92 33.09
N ASN A 463 -12.02 -14.36 31.95
CA ASN A 463 -10.60 -14.16 31.68
C ASN A 463 -10.07 -12.71 31.89
N THR A 464 -10.94 -11.77 32.24
CA THR A 464 -10.49 -10.38 32.55
C THR A 464 -10.15 -10.19 34.04
N ASN A 465 -10.40 -11.20 34.92
CA ASN A 465 -10.09 -11.14 36.33
C ASN A 465 -8.84 -11.96 36.76
N LYS A 466 -8.00 -12.40 35.83
CA LYS A 466 -6.76 -13.13 36.13
C LYS A 466 -5.48 -12.47 35.66
N GLN A 467 -5.53 -11.17 35.35
CA GLN A 467 -4.33 -10.34 35.17
C GLN A 467 -4.53 -9.02 35.94
N ASN A 468 -4.40 -9.10 37.25
CA ASN A 468 -3.97 -8.03 38.14
C ASN A 468 -2.81 -8.56 38.97
#